data_69708bc8a8f9a8f749624588eee0efd4
#
_entry.id   69708bc8a8f9a8f749624588eee0efd4
#
_cell.length_a   1.000
_cell.length_b   1.000
_cell.length_c   1.000
_cell.angle_alpha   90.00
_cell.angle_beta   90.00
_cell.angle_gamma   90.00
#
_symmetry.space_group_name_H-M   'P 1'
#
loop_
_entity.id
_entity.type
_entity.pdbx_description
1 polymer ?
#
loop_
_entity_poly.entity_id
_entity_poly.type
_entity_poly.pdbx_seq_one_letter_code
_entity_poly.pdbx_strand_id
1 'polypeptide(L)'
;MAHILLAEDDESLRKFLAAALVKAGHTVTDFGDGGEAWDCIQGFTFDLLLTDIVMPGMDGIELAKRAAELNATLKIMFITGFAAVALHPSSGAPKQAKVLSKPFHLREIVAEVERMMAA
;
A
#
# COMPACT_ATOMS: atom_id res chain seq x y z
N MET A 1 -13.46 -5.02 -8.42
CA MET A 1 -12.10 -5.46 -8.79
C MET A 1 -11.17 -4.26 -8.90
N ALA A 2 -10.03 -4.31 -8.26
CA ALA A 2 -9.08 -3.21 -8.25
C ALA A 2 -7.72 -3.66 -8.76
N HIS A 3 -6.95 -2.73 -9.34
CA HIS A 3 -5.55 -2.95 -9.67
C HIS A 3 -4.71 -2.37 -8.54
N ILE A 4 -4.04 -3.25 -7.80
CA ILE A 4 -3.34 -2.90 -6.56
C ILE A 4 -1.83 -3.00 -6.77
N LEU A 5 -1.11 -1.95 -6.39
CA LEU A 5 0.34 -2.04 -6.23
C LEU A 5 0.65 -2.31 -4.76
N LEU A 6 1.33 -3.42 -4.51
CA LEU A 6 1.71 -3.85 -3.16
C LEU A 6 3.21 -3.70 -2.98
N ALA A 7 3.63 -2.94 -1.99
CA ALA A 7 5.03 -2.77 -1.65
C ALA A 7 5.28 -3.26 -0.22
N GLU A 8 6.05 -4.34 -0.08
CA GLU A 8 6.32 -4.99 1.18
C GLU A 8 7.63 -5.77 1.05
N ASP A 9 8.61 -5.46 1.89
CA ASP A 9 9.93 -6.09 1.79
C ASP A 9 10.01 -7.48 2.43
N ASP A 10 9.11 -7.82 3.34
CA ASP A 10 9.01 -9.19 3.87
C ASP A 10 8.40 -10.07 2.78
N GLU A 11 9.22 -10.95 2.20
CA GLU A 11 8.81 -11.78 1.07
C GLU A 11 7.63 -12.68 1.41
N SER A 12 7.64 -13.31 2.58
CA SER A 12 6.56 -14.20 3.00
C SER A 12 5.25 -13.45 3.16
N LEU A 13 5.29 -12.32 3.83
CA LEU A 13 4.10 -11.47 4.03
C LEU A 13 3.60 -10.95 2.69
N ARG A 14 4.50 -10.49 1.83
CA ARG A 14 4.13 -9.98 0.50
C ARG A 14 3.39 -11.03 -0.30
N LYS A 15 3.89 -12.27 -0.31
CA LYS A 15 3.25 -13.38 -1.04
C LYS A 15 1.88 -13.72 -0.46
N PHE A 16 1.75 -13.75 0.86
CA PHE A 16 0.46 -14.01 1.50
C PHE A 16 -0.56 -12.91 1.18
N LEU A 17 -0.14 -11.66 1.26
CA LEU A 17 -1.02 -10.53 0.94
C LEU A 17 -1.46 -10.57 -0.52
N ALA A 18 -0.51 -10.77 -1.43
CA ALA A 18 -0.81 -10.83 -2.85
C ALA A 18 -1.80 -11.94 -3.16
N ALA A 19 -1.58 -13.14 -2.61
CA ALA A 19 -2.46 -14.27 -2.82
C ALA A 19 -3.87 -14.02 -2.30
N ALA A 20 -3.99 -13.42 -1.11
CA ALA A 20 -5.30 -13.12 -0.52
C ALA A 20 -6.07 -12.10 -1.36
N LEU A 21 -5.39 -11.08 -1.86
CA LEU A 21 -6.01 -10.05 -2.68
C LEU A 21 -6.42 -10.57 -4.05
N VAL A 22 -5.59 -11.42 -4.66
CA VAL A 22 -5.92 -12.07 -5.94
C VAL A 22 -7.13 -12.98 -5.76
N LYS A 23 -7.18 -13.73 -4.67
CA LYS A 23 -8.32 -14.60 -4.36
C LYS A 23 -9.60 -13.79 -4.20
N ALA A 24 -9.50 -12.58 -3.71
CA ALA A 24 -10.65 -11.68 -3.54
C ALA A 24 -11.08 -11.01 -4.85
N GLY A 25 -10.38 -11.26 -5.95
CA GLY A 25 -10.76 -10.77 -7.28
C GLY A 25 -9.97 -9.58 -7.78
N HIS A 26 -8.91 -9.18 -7.08
CA HIS A 26 -8.09 -8.04 -7.49
C HIS A 26 -6.90 -8.48 -8.35
N THR A 27 -6.38 -7.54 -9.13
CA THR A 27 -5.10 -7.70 -9.84
C THR A 27 -4.02 -7.07 -8.98
N VAL A 28 -2.93 -7.79 -8.72
CA VAL A 28 -1.87 -7.31 -7.83
C VAL A 28 -0.53 -7.33 -8.55
N THR A 29 0.18 -6.20 -8.48
CA THR A 29 1.58 -6.09 -8.89
C THR A 29 2.37 -5.79 -7.62
N ASP A 30 3.36 -6.61 -7.29
CA ASP A 30 4.04 -6.47 -6.00
C ASP A 30 5.55 -6.29 -6.13
N PHE A 31 6.11 -5.56 -5.18
CA PHE A 31 7.54 -5.28 -5.10
C PHE A 31 8.00 -5.34 -3.66
N GLY A 32 9.27 -5.73 -3.47
CA GLY A 32 9.90 -5.74 -2.15
C GLY A 32 10.71 -4.48 -1.86
N ASP A 33 10.70 -3.52 -2.76
CA ASP A 33 11.54 -2.32 -2.72
C ASP A 33 10.72 -1.12 -3.13
N GLY A 34 10.81 -0.04 -2.35
CA GLY A 34 10.02 1.17 -2.60
C GLY A 34 10.42 1.89 -3.89
N GLY A 35 11.69 1.82 -4.25
CA GLY A 35 12.16 2.43 -5.51
C GLY A 35 11.61 1.72 -6.73
N GLU A 36 11.59 0.38 -6.70
CA GLU A 36 11.00 -0.39 -7.80
C GLU A 36 9.50 -0.14 -7.91
N ALA A 37 8.81 -0.03 -6.77
CA ALA A 37 7.39 0.29 -6.76
C ALA A 37 7.15 1.68 -7.37
N TRP A 38 7.98 2.65 -7.02
CA TRP A 38 7.89 4.01 -7.57
C TRP A 38 8.08 4.00 -9.09
N ASP A 39 9.07 3.28 -9.58
CA ASP A 39 9.32 3.18 -11.03
C ASP A 39 8.11 2.58 -11.74
N CYS A 40 7.50 1.57 -11.17
CA CYS A 40 6.32 0.93 -11.76
C CYS A 40 5.10 1.86 -11.78
N ILE A 41 4.85 2.55 -10.67
CA ILE A 41 3.64 3.37 -10.55
C ILE A 41 3.63 4.57 -11.51
N GLN A 42 4.80 4.99 -11.95
CA GLN A 42 4.93 6.08 -12.91
C GLN A 42 4.48 5.68 -14.31
N GLY A 43 4.53 4.39 -14.64
CA GLY A 43 4.23 3.89 -15.98
C GLY A 43 2.90 3.18 -16.12
N PHE A 44 2.19 2.91 -15.03
CA PHE A 44 0.95 2.13 -15.06
C PHE A 44 -0.09 2.74 -14.15
N THR A 45 -1.36 2.48 -14.44
CA THR A 45 -2.49 2.98 -13.64
C THR A 45 -2.86 1.97 -12.56
N PHE A 46 -2.95 2.45 -11.32
CA PHE A 46 -3.37 1.65 -10.17
C PHE A 46 -4.55 2.32 -9.48
N ASP A 47 -5.37 1.51 -8.81
CA ASP A 47 -6.50 2.01 -8.03
C ASP A 47 -6.14 2.18 -6.57
N LEU A 48 -5.21 1.37 -6.07
CA LEU A 48 -4.79 1.36 -4.67
C LEU A 48 -3.28 1.11 -4.57
N LEU A 49 -2.63 1.88 -3.72
CA LEU A 49 -1.27 1.60 -3.25
C LEU A 49 -1.37 1.05 -1.84
N LEU A 50 -0.91 -0.17 -1.65
CA LEU A 50 -0.84 -0.84 -0.35
C LEU A 50 0.63 -1.02 -0.02
N THR A 51 1.14 -0.32 1.00
CA THR A 51 2.58 -0.29 1.25
C THR A 51 2.92 -0.34 2.73
N ASP A 52 4.01 -1.03 3.06
CA ASP A 52 4.66 -0.88 4.36
C ASP A 52 5.42 0.46 4.37
N ILE A 53 5.84 0.89 5.54
CA ILE A 53 6.59 2.14 5.72
C ILE A 53 8.09 1.90 5.58
N VAL A 54 8.62 0.93 6.32
CA VAL A 54 10.06 0.67 6.34
C VAL A 54 10.42 -0.33 5.25
N MET A 55 11.11 0.15 4.22
CA MET A 55 11.52 -0.67 3.07
C MET A 55 12.84 -0.16 2.53
N PRO A 56 13.64 -1.03 1.88
CA PRO A 56 14.84 -0.56 1.17
C PRO A 56 14.46 0.30 -0.04
N GLY A 57 15.40 1.11 -0.48
CA GLY A 57 15.19 2.03 -1.58
C GLY A 57 14.45 3.27 -1.11
N MET A 58 13.15 3.31 -1.32
CA MET A 58 12.30 4.42 -0.91
C MET A 58 11.35 3.92 0.18
N ASP A 59 11.22 4.66 1.30
CA ASP A 59 10.25 4.25 2.33
C ASP A 59 8.81 4.47 1.86
N GLY A 60 7.88 3.81 2.57
CA GLY A 60 6.48 3.82 2.15
C GLY A 60 5.79 5.18 2.24
N ILE A 61 6.21 6.03 3.17
CA ILE A 61 5.62 7.37 3.29
C ILE A 61 6.03 8.23 2.08
N GLU A 62 7.30 8.20 1.71
CA GLU A 62 7.77 8.94 0.55
C GLU A 62 7.13 8.41 -0.73
N LEU A 63 7.02 7.08 -0.86
CA LEU A 63 6.36 6.46 -1.99
C LEU A 63 4.90 6.93 -2.10
N ALA A 64 4.17 6.90 -0.99
CA ALA A 64 2.76 7.31 -0.96
C ALA A 64 2.59 8.79 -1.28
N LYS A 65 3.48 9.63 -0.74
CA LYS A 65 3.46 11.06 -1.00
C LYS A 65 3.64 11.38 -2.48
N ARG A 66 4.65 10.76 -3.10
CA ARG A 66 4.92 10.94 -4.53
C ARG A 66 3.81 10.39 -5.40
N ALA A 67 3.27 9.23 -5.01
CA ALA A 67 2.18 8.61 -5.75
C ALA A 67 0.92 9.47 -5.71
N ALA A 68 0.61 10.05 -4.55
CA ALA A 68 -0.55 10.94 -4.40
C ALA A 68 -0.40 12.21 -5.22
N GLU A 69 0.81 12.73 -5.34
CA GLU A 69 1.10 13.91 -6.17
C GLU A 69 0.94 13.58 -7.65
N LEU A 70 1.29 12.35 -8.04
CA LEU A 70 1.17 11.90 -9.41
C LEU A 70 -0.28 11.63 -9.80
N ASN A 71 -1.07 11.08 -8.89
CA ASN A 71 -2.46 10.72 -9.13
C ASN A 71 -3.30 10.97 -7.88
N ALA A 72 -4.04 12.08 -7.87
CA ALA A 72 -4.82 12.50 -6.71
C ALA A 72 -5.98 11.56 -6.38
N THR A 73 -6.40 10.70 -7.31
CA THR A 73 -7.50 9.76 -7.08
C THR A 73 -7.03 8.41 -6.56
N LEU A 74 -5.72 8.18 -6.52
CA LEU A 74 -5.15 6.93 -6.01
C LEU A 74 -5.49 6.78 -4.53
N LYS A 75 -6.02 5.62 -4.16
CA LYS A 75 -6.27 5.30 -2.75
C LYS A 75 -5.00 4.71 -2.15
N ILE A 76 -4.76 5.00 -0.88
CA ILE A 76 -3.51 4.61 -0.22
C ILE A 76 -3.83 3.97 1.11
N MET A 77 -3.21 2.82 1.37
CA MET A 77 -3.26 2.15 2.66
C MET A 77 -1.85 1.77 3.09
N PHE A 78 -1.48 2.13 4.31
CA PHE A 78 -0.26 1.65 4.94
C PHE A 78 -0.57 0.40 5.76
N ILE A 79 0.33 -0.58 5.68
CA ILE A 79 0.33 -1.75 6.56
C ILE A 79 1.66 -1.71 7.31
N THR A 80 1.64 -1.50 8.61
CA THR A 80 2.89 -1.20 9.30
C THR A 80 2.86 -1.55 10.79
N GLY A 81 4.03 -1.90 11.33
CA GLY A 81 4.25 -1.95 12.79
C GLY A 81 4.53 -0.57 13.39
N PHE A 82 4.63 0.47 12.55
CA PHE A 82 4.98 1.83 12.95
C PHE A 82 3.84 2.81 12.68
N ALA A 83 2.61 2.45 13.08
CA ALA A 83 1.43 3.25 12.79
C ALA A 83 1.54 4.68 13.33
N ALA A 84 2.15 4.85 14.50
CA ALA A 84 2.33 6.17 15.10
C ALA A 84 3.18 7.10 14.22
N VAL A 85 4.15 6.54 13.48
CA VAL A 85 4.98 7.32 12.56
C VAL A 85 4.13 7.86 11.41
N ALA A 86 3.32 7.00 10.79
CA ALA A 86 2.46 7.40 9.68
C ALA A 86 1.40 8.42 10.11
N LEU A 87 0.87 8.27 11.32
CA LEU A 87 -0.19 9.13 11.83
C LEU A 87 0.32 10.45 12.41
N HIS A 88 1.63 10.59 12.59
CA HIS A 88 2.20 11.83 13.11
C HIS A 88 1.96 12.97 12.13
N PRO A 89 1.54 14.16 12.62
CA PRO A 89 1.24 15.29 11.72
C PRO A 89 2.39 15.71 10.81
N SER A 90 3.65 15.50 11.22
CA SER A 90 4.83 15.88 10.44
C SER A 90 5.36 14.76 9.56
N SER A 91 4.68 13.63 9.45
CA SER A 91 5.16 12.47 8.68
C SER A 91 5.26 12.72 7.18
N GLY A 92 4.41 13.60 6.65
CA GLY A 92 4.28 13.83 5.22
C GLY A 92 3.36 12.83 4.52
N ALA A 93 2.78 11.89 5.26
CA ALA A 93 1.84 10.93 4.68
C ALA A 93 0.59 11.65 4.18
N PRO A 94 0.02 11.22 3.04
CA PRO A 94 -1.25 11.78 2.56
C PRO A 94 -2.33 11.65 3.62
N LYS A 95 -3.09 12.72 3.84
CA LYS A 95 -4.10 12.77 4.91
C LYS A 95 -5.22 11.76 4.74
N GLN A 96 -5.56 11.44 3.51
CA GLN A 96 -6.62 10.47 3.21
C GLN A 96 -6.15 9.02 3.29
N ALA A 97 -4.87 8.77 3.51
CA ALA A 97 -4.34 7.42 3.59
C ALA A 97 -4.89 6.67 4.81
N LYS A 98 -5.23 5.41 4.61
CA LYS A 98 -5.66 4.53 5.68
C LYS A 98 -4.43 3.84 6.28
N VAL A 99 -4.44 3.63 7.59
CA VAL A 99 -3.33 2.94 8.28
C VAL A 99 -3.88 1.69 8.97
N LEU A 100 -3.28 0.55 8.67
CA LEU A 100 -3.61 -0.71 9.32
C LEU A 100 -2.36 -1.22 10.03
N SER A 101 -2.46 -1.37 11.36
CA SER A 101 -1.32 -1.75 12.20
C SER A 101 -1.06 -3.25 12.16
N LYS A 102 0.22 -3.64 12.13
CA LYS A 102 0.62 -5.02 12.41
C LYS A 102 0.61 -5.26 13.93
N PRO A 103 0.24 -6.43 14.40
CA PRO A 103 -0.23 -7.60 13.62
C PRO A 103 -1.69 -7.46 13.19
N PHE A 104 -2.03 -8.12 12.10
CA PHE A 104 -3.39 -8.12 11.56
C PHE A 104 -3.72 -9.49 10.97
N HIS A 105 -5.00 -9.74 10.72
CA HIS A 105 -5.44 -10.91 9.96
C HIS A 105 -5.59 -10.53 8.49
N LEU A 106 -5.28 -11.45 7.59
CA LEU A 106 -5.44 -11.21 6.14
C LEU A 106 -6.87 -10.79 5.81
N ARG A 107 -7.84 -11.35 6.53
CA ARG A 107 -9.26 -11.01 6.37
C ARG A 107 -9.54 -9.54 6.61
N GLU A 108 -8.83 -8.94 7.57
CA GLU A 108 -8.99 -7.51 7.87
C GLU A 108 -8.52 -6.64 6.71
N ILE A 109 -7.39 -7.01 6.10
CA ILE A 109 -6.84 -6.27 4.96
C ILE A 109 -7.79 -6.36 3.77
N VAL A 110 -8.26 -7.57 3.44
CA VAL A 110 -9.17 -7.77 2.32
C VAL A 110 -10.45 -6.96 2.54
N ALA A 111 -11.01 -7.01 3.74
CA ALA A 111 -12.23 -6.26 4.06
C ALA A 111 -12.01 -4.75 3.94
N GLU A 112 -10.86 -4.25 4.40
CA GLU A 112 -10.56 -2.82 4.32
C GLU A 112 -10.34 -2.36 2.88
N VAL A 113 -9.67 -3.18 2.07
CA VAL A 113 -9.51 -2.90 0.64
C VAL A 113 -10.87 -2.80 -0.05
N GLU A 114 -11.76 -3.76 0.22
CA GLU A 114 -13.12 -3.75 -0.34
C GLU A 114 -13.86 -2.47 0.05
N ARG A 115 -13.74 -2.08 1.30
CA ARG A 115 -14.38 -0.88 1.84
C ARG A 115 -13.85 0.38 1.16
N MET A 116 -12.54 0.48 0.98
CA MET A 116 -11.92 1.62 0.32
C MET A 116 -12.29 1.70 -1.15
N MET A 117 -12.38 0.57 -1.82
CA MET A 117 -12.71 0.54 -3.25
C MET A 117 -14.18 0.83 -3.51
N ALA A 118 -15.05 0.57 -2.54
CA ALA A 118 -16.48 0.84 -2.66
C ALA A 118 -16.86 2.31 -2.40
N ALA A 119 -15.95 3.05 -1.78
CA ALA A 119 -16.21 4.45 -1.39
C ALA A 119 -16.11 5.41 -2.56
#